data_bbea1eab2f27a50fc26afd6a15832a26
#
_entry.id   bbea1eab2f27a50fc26afd6a15832a26
#
_cell.length_a   1.000
_cell.length_b   1.000
_cell.length_c   1.000
_cell.angle_alpha   90.00
_cell.angle_beta   90.00
_cell.angle_gamma   90.00
#
_symmetry.space_group_name_H-M   'P 1'
#
loop_
_entity.id
_entity.type
_entity.pdbx_description
1 polymer ?
#
loop_
_entity_poly.entity_id
_entity_poly.type
_entity_poly.pdbx_seq_one_letter_code
_entity_poly.pdbx_strand_id
1 'polypeptide(L)'
;MSQFFYVHPDNPQVRLIKQACEIIRAGEVIVYPTDSGYAVGCQMENKKALEQICRIRDIGKDHNFTLMCRDMSELSVYARVDNAAFRQIKNNTPGPYTFILKATKEVPKRLQNPKRKTIGIRVPNNPIALALLEELGEPLMSTTLILPNASMAETDPEEIRDKLEKLVGLIIHGGYLGEQPTTVIDMSEGETHVIRVGNGDPSPFE
;
A
#
# COMPACT_ATOMS: atom_id res chain seq x y z
N MET A 1 21.07 -10.05 2.67
CA MET A 1 21.22 -8.57 2.65
C MET A 1 20.36 -8.01 1.53
N SER A 2 19.62 -6.95 1.81
CA SER A 2 18.73 -6.33 0.81
C SER A 2 19.51 -5.65 -0.31
N GLN A 3 18.87 -5.54 -1.48
CA GLN A 3 19.30 -4.62 -2.51
C GLN A 3 18.76 -3.23 -2.19
N PHE A 4 19.45 -2.21 -2.70
CA PHE A 4 19.09 -0.82 -2.48
C PHE A 4 19.13 -0.10 -3.83
N PHE A 5 17.95 0.36 -4.31
CA PHE A 5 17.81 1.00 -5.61
C PHE A 5 17.50 2.48 -5.46
N TYR A 6 18.30 3.32 -6.10
CA TYR A 6 17.99 4.73 -6.29
C TYR A 6 17.09 4.86 -7.52
N VAL A 7 15.81 5.08 -7.31
CA VAL A 7 14.82 5.23 -8.39
C VAL A 7 14.39 6.68 -8.49
N HIS A 8 14.43 7.23 -9.71
CA HIS A 8 14.04 8.61 -9.94
C HIS A 8 12.58 8.83 -9.57
N PRO A 9 12.26 9.81 -8.68
CA PRO A 9 10.91 9.97 -8.17
C PRO A 9 9.86 10.36 -9.21
N ASP A 10 10.26 11.09 -10.26
CA ASP A 10 9.35 11.57 -11.29
C ASP A 10 9.39 10.73 -12.57
N ASN A 11 10.54 10.11 -12.85
CA ASN A 11 10.77 9.28 -14.05
C ASN A 11 11.44 7.97 -13.65
N PRO A 12 10.71 7.02 -13.06
CA PRO A 12 11.27 5.75 -12.62
C PRO A 12 11.94 5.01 -13.78
N GLN A 13 13.18 4.54 -13.55
CA GLN A 13 13.92 3.79 -14.55
C GLN A 13 13.27 2.42 -14.77
N VAL A 14 12.86 2.15 -16.00
CA VAL A 14 12.16 0.91 -16.37
C VAL A 14 12.94 -0.34 -15.95
N ARG A 15 14.25 -0.34 -16.15
CA ARG A 15 15.12 -1.45 -15.76
C ARG A 15 15.05 -1.76 -14.26
N LEU A 16 15.10 -0.72 -13.42
CA LEU A 16 15.04 -0.87 -11.98
C LEU A 16 13.65 -1.33 -11.52
N ILE A 17 12.59 -0.82 -12.13
CA ILE A 17 11.21 -1.25 -11.85
C ILE A 17 11.04 -2.74 -12.19
N LYS A 18 11.54 -3.19 -13.33
CA LYS A 18 11.51 -4.61 -13.71
C LYS A 18 12.25 -5.48 -12.72
N GLN A 19 13.46 -5.08 -12.31
CA GLN A 19 14.24 -5.80 -11.31
C GLN A 19 13.53 -5.85 -9.96
N ALA A 20 12.90 -4.74 -9.55
CA ALA A 20 12.12 -4.70 -8.31
C ALA A 20 10.95 -5.70 -8.36
N CYS A 21 10.24 -5.77 -9.47
CA CYS A 21 9.14 -6.73 -9.65
C CYS A 21 9.60 -8.19 -9.65
N GLU A 22 10.78 -8.48 -10.18
CA GLU A 22 11.39 -9.81 -10.08
C GLU A 22 11.66 -10.20 -8.62
N ILE A 23 12.17 -9.26 -7.83
CA ILE A 23 12.40 -9.47 -6.38
C ILE A 23 11.07 -9.73 -5.65
N ILE A 24 10.02 -8.97 -5.97
CA ILE A 24 8.68 -9.17 -5.43
C ILE A 24 8.15 -10.56 -5.80
N ARG A 25 8.26 -10.96 -7.05
CA ARG A 25 7.80 -12.27 -7.54
C ARG A 25 8.60 -13.44 -6.95
N ALA A 26 9.83 -13.18 -6.54
CA ALA A 26 10.64 -14.17 -5.82
C ALA A 26 10.19 -14.38 -4.36
N GLY A 27 9.17 -13.65 -3.92
CA GLY A 27 8.59 -13.78 -2.58
C GLY A 27 9.18 -12.88 -1.51
N GLU A 28 9.95 -11.88 -1.91
CA GLU A 28 10.60 -10.97 -0.99
C GLU A 28 9.67 -9.84 -0.53
N VAL A 29 9.96 -9.33 0.66
CA VAL A 29 9.37 -8.10 1.18
C VAL A 29 10.15 -6.91 0.63
N ILE A 30 9.45 -5.88 0.20
CA ILE A 30 10.07 -4.64 -0.27
C ILE A 30 9.61 -3.43 0.55
N VAL A 31 10.47 -2.41 0.57
CA VAL A 31 10.14 -1.07 1.03
C VAL A 31 10.10 -0.14 -0.17
N TYR A 32 9.05 0.65 -0.30
CA TYR A 32 8.87 1.53 -1.45
C TYR A 32 8.12 2.81 -1.06
N PRO A 33 8.32 3.90 -1.83
CA PRO A 33 7.68 5.18 -1.54
C PRO A 33 6.21 5.21 -1.95
N THR A 34 5.42 5.98 -1.22
CA THR A 34 4.02 6.29 -1.55
C THR A 34 3.77 7.79 -1.39
N ASP A 35 2.53 8.20 -1.56
CA ASP A 35 2.07 9.58 -1.30
C ASP A 35 1.72 9.83 0.19
N SER A 36 2.08 8.90 1.07
CA SER A 36 1.84 9.02 2.53
C SER A 36 2.99 8.43 3.36
N GLY A 37 4.22 8.59 2.89
CA GLY A 37 5.41 7.99 3.49
C GLY A 37 5.79 6.66 2.85
N TYR A 38 6.84 6.03 3.37
CA TYR A 38 7.26 4.72 2.90
C TYR A 38 6.31 3.62 3.35
N ALA A 39 6.15 2.63 2.51
CA ALA A 39 5.36 1.44 2.78
C ALA A 39 6.23 0.19 2.70
N VAL A 40 5.81 -0.85 3.40
CA VAL A 40 6.36 -2.19 3.28
C VAL A 40 5.31 -3.08 2.61
N GLY A 41 5.72 -3.86 1.63
CA GLY A 41 4.78 -4.64 0.83
C GLY A 41 5.34 -5.95 0.31
N CYS A 42 4.44 -6.78 -0.17
CA CYS A 42 4.75 -8.08 -0.77
C CYS A 42 3.61 -8.52 -1.70
N GLN A 43 3.82 -9.65 -2.38
CA GLN A 43 2.75 -10.30 -3.13
C GLN A 43 1.58 -10.67 -2.20
N MET A 44 0.37 -10.45 -2.67
CA MET A 44 -0.87 -10.72 -1.95
C MET A 44 -0.98 -12.19 -1.47
N GLU A 45 -0.53 -13.14 -2.28
CA GLU A 45 -0.62 -14.57 -1.98
C GLU A 45 0.53 -15.10 -1.10
N ASN A 46 1.56 -14.31 -0.84
CA ASN A 46 2.75 -14.80 -0.15
C ASN A 46 2.60 -14.71 1.37
N LYS A 47 2.25 -15.83 1.98
CA LYS A 47 2.06 -15.93 3.42
C LYS A 47 3.34 -15.68 4.22
N LYS A 48 4.49 -16.18 3.76
CA LYS A 48 5.78 -15.98 4.45
C LYS A 48 6.18 -14.50 4.47
N ALA A 49 6.02 -13.83 3.34
CA ALA A 49 6.31 -12.39 3.25
C ALA A 49 5.38 -11.58 4.15
N LEU A 50 4.10 -11.94 4.21
CA LEU A 50 3.14 -11.32 5.12
C LEU A 50 3.59 -11.48 6.58
N GLU A 51 3.99 -12.67 6.98
CA GLU A 51 4.50 -12.95 8.33
C GLU A 51 5.74 -12.11 8.66
N GLN A 52 6.63 -11.92 7.68
CA GLN A 52 7.81 -11.07 7.84
C GLN A 52 7.41 -9.59 8.03
N ILE A 53 6.43 -9.09 7.30
CA ILE A 53 5.91 -7.75 7.49
C ILE A 53 5.32 -7.58 8.89
N CYS A 54 4.56 -8.56 9.37
CA CYS A 54 4.01 -8.54 10.72
C CYS A 54 5.12 -8.47 11.78
N ARG A 55 6.21 -9.20 11.58
CA ARG A 55 7.37 -9.16 12.48
C ARG A 55 8.07 -7.79 12.45
N ILE A 56 8.30 -7.24 11.27
CA ILE A 56 8.95 -5.93 11.11
C ILE A 56 8.15 -4.83 11.82
N ARG A 57 6.84 -4.87 11.70
CA ARG A 57 5.96 -3.86 12.28
C ARG A 57 5.48 -4.17 13.70
N ASP A 58 5.73 -5.37 14.20
CA ASP A 58 5.18 -5.86 15.46
C ASP A 58 3.65 -5.73 15.53
N ILE A 59 2.98 -6.25 14.49
CA ILE A 59 1.52 -6.24 14.37
C ILE A 59 0.96 -7.66 14.31
N GLY A 60 -0.25 -7.83 14.83
CA GLY A 60 -0.97 -9.10 14.83
C GLY A 60 -1.72 -9.38 13.52
N LYS A 61 -2.32 -10.57 13.45
CA LYS A 61 -3.09 -11.01 12.27
C LYS A 61 -4.40 -10.25 12.08
N ASP A 62 -4.86 -9.54 13.09
CA ASP A 62 -6.06 -8.72 13.09
C ASP A 62 -5.83 -7.29 12.61
N HIS A 63 -4.59 -6.97 12.23
CA HIS A 63 -4.27 -5.69 11.62
C HIS A 63 -5.00 -5.54 10.26
N ASN A 64 -5.49 -4.34 10.00
CA ASN A 64 -6.15 -4.04 8.73
C ASN A 64 -5.11 -3.80 7.62
N PHE A 65 -4.92 -4.79 6.76
CA PHE A 65 -4.03 -4.68 5.61
C PHE A 65 -4.69 -3.93 4.47
N THR A 66 -3.84 -3.38 3.60
CA THR A 66 -4.27 -2.60 2.44
C THR A 66 -3.74 -3.24 1.17
N LEU A 67 -4.55 -3.24 0.12
CA LEU A 67 -4.09 -3.55 -1.23
C LEU A 67 -3.81 -2.25 -1.97
N MET A 68 -2.60 -2.13 -2.52
CA MET A 68 -2.25 -1.08 -3.45
C MET A 68 -2.66 -1.52 -4.85
N CYS A 69 -3.55 -0.75 -5.47
CA CYS A 69 -4.04 -1.00 -6.83
C CYS A 69 -3.57 0.10 -7.77
N ARG A 70 -3.32 -0.26 -9.03
CA ARG A 70 -2.85 0.71 -10.04
C ARG A 70 -3.95 1.65 -10.54
N ASP A 71 -5.21 1.17 -10.55
CA ASP A 71 -6.36 1.93 -11.07
C ASP A 71 -7.70 1.35 -10.57
N MET A 72 -8.80 1.95 -11.03
CA MET A 72 -10.15 1.52 -10.68
C MET A 72 -10.51 0.14 -11.22
N SER A 73 -9.99 -0.23 -12.38
CA SER A 73 -10.25 -1.56 -12.96
C SER A 73 -9.72 -2.65 -12.06
N GLU A 74 -8.50 -2.48 -11.56
CA GLU A 74 -7.90 -3.42 -10.61
C GLU A 74 -8.62 -3.41 -9.27
N LEU A 75 -8.93 -2.24 -8.73
CA LEU A 75 -9.70 -2.10 -7.49
C LEU A 75 -11.02 -2.89 -7.53
N SER A 76 -11.74 -2.79 -8.64
CA SER A 76 -13.04 -3.45 -8.81
C SER A 76 -12.98 -4.97 -8.84
N VAL A 77 -11.81 -5.55 -9.09
CA VAL A 77 -11.61 -7.01 -9.00
C VAL A 77 -11.61 -7.46 -7.53
N TYR A 78 -11.03 -6.67 -6.65
CA TYR A 78 -10.78 -7.06 -5.25
C TYR A 78 -11.80 -6.50 -4.26
N ALA A 79 -12.57 -5.49 -4.65
CA ALA A 79 -13.57 -4.88 -3.79
C ALA A 79 -14.92 -4.73 -4.48
N ARG A 80 -15.99 -4.82 -3.68
CA ARG A 80 -17.35 -4.55 -4.15
C ARG A 80 -17.59 -3.06 -4.07
N VAL A 81 -17.91 -2.46 -5.21
CA VAL A 81 -18.09 -1.01 -5.35
C VAL A 81 -19.37 -0.77 -6.14
N ASP A 82 -20.33 -0.07 -5.55
CA ASP A 82 -21.49 0.39 -6.31
C ASP A 82 -21.14 1.57 -7.22
N ASN A 83 -22.07 1.96 -8.09
CA ASN A 83 -21.82 3.02 -9.07
C ASN A 83 -21.50 4.37 -8.44
N ALA A 84 -22.11 4.70 -7.30
CA ALA A 84 -21.88 5.96 -6.61
C ALA A 84 -20.48 5.99 -5.99
N ALA A 85 -20.11 4.95 -5.25
CA ALA A 85 -18.80 4.79 -4.67
C ALA A 85 -17.72 4.76 -5.74
N PHE A 86 -17.93 4.02 -6.84
CA PHE A 86 -16.99 3.98 -7.96
C PHE A 86 -16.67 5.37 -8.50
N ARG A 87 -17.69 6.19 -8.73
CA ARG A 87 -17.48 7.56 -9.23
C ARG A 87 -16.74 8.44 -8.24
N GLN A 88 -17.08 8.37 -6.95
CA GLN A 88 -16.38 9.13 -5.91
C GLN A 88 -14.90 8.75 -5.83
N ILE A 89 -14.61 7.47 -5.81
CA ILE A 89 -13.22 6.98 -5.74
C ILE A 89 -12.46 7.40 -7.00
N LYS A 90 -13.03 7.17 -8.19
CA LYS A 90 -12.41 7.50 -9.47
C LYS A 90 -12.06 9.00 -9.58
N ASN A 91 -12.94 9.87 -9.12
CA ASN A 91 -12.74 11.32 -9.19
C ASN A 91 -11.65 11.83 -8.24
N ASN A 92 -11.27 11.03 -7.23
CA ASN A 92 -10.32 11.43 -6.19
C ASN A 92 -9.05 10.58 -6.17
N THR A 93 -8.87 9.70 -7.14
CA THR A 93 -7.68 8.86 -7.26
C THR A 93 -6.98 9.08 -8.59
N PRO A 94 -5.63 8.89 -8.65
CA PRO A 94 -4.77 8.51 -7.53
C PRO A 94 -4.68 9.60 -6.45
N GLY A 95 -4.45 9.20 -5.21
CA GLY A 95 -4.36 10.16 -4.11
C GLY A 95 -4.20 9.48 -2.74
N PRO A 96 -3.94 10.30 -1.71
CA PRO A 96 -3.61 9.80 -0.37
C PRO A 96 -4.85 9.39 0.44
N TYR A 97 -5.63 8.47 -0.11
CA TYR A 97 -6.83 7.90 0.51
C TYR A 97 -6.67 6.41 0.74
N THR A 98 -7.27 5.91 1.81
CA THR A 98 -7.51 4.49 2.03
C THR A 98 -9.03 4.28 2.06
N PHE A 99 -9.53 3.47 1.14
CA PHE A 99 -10.95 3.14 1.07
C PHE A 99 -11.17 1.77 1.71
N ILE A 100 -12.05 1.71 2.71
CA ILE A 100 -12.46 0.45 3.34
C ILE A 100 -13.72 -0.03 2.60
N LEU A 101 -13.61 -1.20 1.97
CA LEU A 101 -14.64 -1.75 1.10
C LEU A 101 -14.85 -3.23 1.42
N LYS A 102 -16.02 -3.77 1.09
CA LYS A 102 -16.25 -5.22 1.16
C LYS A 102 -15.34 -5.92 0.16
N ALA A 103 -14.59 -6.91 0.64
CA ALA A 103 -13.71 -7.70 -0.19
C ALA A 103 -14.50 -8.66 -1.08
N THR A 104 -13.99 -8.90 -2.30
CA THR A 104 -14.46 -10.01 -3.14
C THR A 104 -13.75 -11.30 -2.74
N LYS A 105 -14.16 -12.41 -3.34
CA LYS A 105 -13.49 -13.72 -3.16
C LYS A 105 -12.04 -13.74 -3.67
N GLU A 106 -11.65 -12.77 -4.48
CA GLU A 106 -10.29 -12.65 -5.01
C GLU A 106 -9.28 -12.20 -3.95
N VAL A 107 -9.75 -11.62 -2.84
CA VAL A 107 -8.89 -11.27 -1.71
C VAL A 107 -8.73 -12.47 -0.79
N PRO A 108 -7.51 -12.93 -0.51
CA PRO A 108 -7.29 -14.00 0.46
C PRO A 108 -7.94 -13.69 1.81
N LYS A 109 -8.59 -14.69 2.40
CA LYS A 109 -9.30 -14.51 3.68
C LYS A 109 -8.42 -13.97 4.80
N ARG A 110 -7.13 -14.34 4.82
CA ARG A 110 -6.18 -13.86 5.83
C ARG A 110 -5.90 -12.36 5.75
N LEU A 111 -6.20 -11.69 4.62
CA LEU A 111 -6.04 -10.25 4.43
C LEU A 111 -7.32 -9.48 4.74
N GLN A 112 -8.46 -10.14 4.79
CA GLN A 112 -9.74 -9.50 5.09
C GLN A 112 -9.92 -9.30 6.58
N ASN A 113 -10.62 -8.22 6.96
CA ASN A 113 -11.10 -8.09 8.33
C ASN A 113 -11.99 -9.31 8.68
N PRO A 114 -11.70 -10.06 9.75
CA PRO A 114 -12.39 -11.32 10.02
C PRO A 114 -13.88 -11.16 10.34
N LYS A 115 -14.27 -10.02 10.91
CA LYS A 115 -15.67 -9.75 11.27
C LYS A 115 -16.46 -9.11 10.14
N ARG A 116 -15.89 -8.07 9.53
CA ARG A 116 -16.57 -7.24 8.55
C ARG A 116 -16.39 -7.71 7.11
N LYS A 117 -15.41 -8.57 6.86
CA LYS A 117 -15.03 -9.05 5.52
C LYS A 117 -14.63 -7.91 4.58
N THR A 118 -13.94 -6.92 5.14
CA THR A 118 -13.48 -5.72 4.43
C THR A 118 -11.99 -5.80 4.15
N ILE A 119 -11.56 -4.98 3.21
CA ILE A 119 -10.17 -4.74 2.86
C ILE A 119 -9.96 -3.25 2.63
N GLY A 120 -8.83 -2.72 3.05
CA GLY A 120 -8.42 -1.37 2.67
C GLY A 120 -7.85 -1.38 1.27
N ILE A 121 -8.19 -0.39 0.44
CA ILE A 121 -7.62 -0.25 -0.91
C ILE A 121 -7.13 1.18 -1.10
N ARG A 122 -5.98 1.29 -1.76
CA ARG A 122 -5.38 2.56 -2.17
C ARG A 122 -5.02 2.53 -3.65
N VAL A 123 -5.14 3.69 -4.29
CA VAL A 123 -4.51 3.97 -5.58
C VAL A 123 -3.53 5.12 -5.32
N PRO A 124 -2.24 4.81 -5.10
CA PRO A 124 -1.28 5.81 -4.62
C PRO A 124 -0.91 6.81 -5.72
N ASN A 125 -0.79 8.08 -5.35
CA ASN A 125 -0.29 9.11 -6.25
C ASN A 125 1.22 9.26 -6.08
N ASN A 126 1.94 8.27 -6.56
CA ASN A 126 3.40 8.24 -6.53
C ASN A 126 3.90 7.53 -7.79
N PRO A 127 4.75 8.16 -8.62
CA PRO A 127 5.21 7.57 -9.88
C PRO A 127 5.91 6.22 -9.71
N ILE A 128 6.70 6.03 -8.65
CA ILE A 128 7.40 4.77 -8.39
C ILE A 128 6.40 3.67 -8.03
N ALA A 129 5.49 3.95 -7.10
CA ALA A 129 4.47 2.99 -6.69
C ALA A 129 3.59 2.57 -7.88
N LEU A 130 3.15 3.52 -8.69
CA LEU A 130 2.33 3.24 -9.88
C LEU A 130 3.10 2.44 -10.92
N ALA A 131 4.39 2.75 -11.14
CA ALA A 131 5.23 1.99 -12.06
C ALA A 131 5.42 0.53 -11.61
N LEU A 132 5.61 0.31 -10.30
CA LEU A 132 5.69 -1.04 -9.72
C LEU A 132 4.40 -1.82 -9.95
N LEU A 133 3.26 -1.21 -9.66
CA LEU A 133 1.95 -1.86 -9.80
C LEU A 133 1.63 -2.18 -11.26
N GLU A 134 1.95 -1.29 -12.19
CA GLU A 134 1.76 -1.49 -13.62
C GLU A 134 2.62 -2.65 -14.14
N GLU A 135 3.92 -2.68 -13.79
CA GLU A 135 4.84 -3.75 -14.22
C GLU A 135 4.51 -5.09 -13.56
N LEU A 136 4.11 -5.07 -12.28
CA LEU A 136 3.77 -6.28 -11.53
C LEU A 136 2.49 -6.93 -12.07
N GLY A 137 1.54 -6.14 -12.52
CA GLY A 137 0.27 -6.63 -13.07
C GLY A 137 -0.72 -7.17 -12.02
N GLU A 138 -0.42 -6.97 -10.74
CA GLU A 138 -1.26 -7.38 -9.61
C GLU A 138 -1.10 -6.40 -8.44
N PRO A 139 -2.04 -6.36 -7.48
CA PRO A 139 -1.89 -5.49 -6.30
C PRO A 139 -0.72 -5.91 -5.42
N LEU A 140 -0.16 -4.94 -4.71
CA LEU A 140 0.74 -5.20 -3.59
C LEU A 140 -0.06 -5.17 -2.29
N MET A 141 0.06 -6.23 -1.50
CA MET A 141 -0.37 -6.18 -0.11
C MET A 141 0.61 -5.29 0.64
N SER A 142 0.12 -4.28 1.30
CA SER A 142 0.96 -3.25 1.89
C SER A 142 0.46 -2.78 3.24
N THR A 143 1.38 -2.23 4.00
CA THR A 143 1.07 -1.44 5.18
C THR A 143 2.08 -0.31 5.29
N THR A 144 1.67 0.80 5.88
CA THR A 144 2.56 1.93 6.12
C THR A 144 3.74 1.49 6.98
N LEU A 145 4.95 1.90 6.63
CA LEU A 145 6.15 1.55 7.38
C LEU A 145 6.24 2.42 8.64
N ILE A 146 5.54 2.00 9.67
CA ILE A 146 5.61 2.54 11.02
C ILE A 146 6.31 1.49 11.88
N LEU A 147 7.53 1.78 12.32
CA LEU A 147 8.30 0.83 13.11
C LEU A 147 7.79 0.74 14.55
N PRO A 148 8.09 -0.36 15.27
CA PRO A 148 7.71 -0.49 16.66
C PRO A 148 8.15 0.72 17.50
N ASN A 149 7.25 1.20 18.35
CA ASN A 149 7.42 2.38 19.20
C ASN A 149 7.49 3.73 18.45
N ALA A 150 7.29 3.75 17.14
CA ALA A 150 7.13 4.98 16.37
C ALA A 150 5.64 5.32 16.22
N SER A 151 5.33 6.61 16.11
CA SER A 151 3.96 7.11 15.89
C SER A 151 3.70 7.50 14.44
N MET A 152 4.76 7.61 13.63
CA MET A 152 4.71 8.13 12.27
C MET A 152 5.45 7.22 11.31
N ALA A 153 5.07 7.32 10.03
CA ALA A 153 5.73 6.59 8.96
C ALA A 153 7.20 7.03 8.79
N GLU A 154 8.04 6.08 8.39
CA GLU A 154 9.41 6.39 8.00
C GLU A 154 9.42 7.25 6.73
N THR A 155 10.30 8.24 6.70
CA THR A 155 10.38 9.22 5.61
C THR A 155 11.76 9.30 4.95
N ASP A 156 12.80 8.84 5.63
CA ASP A 156 14.20 8.88 5.20
C ASP A 156 14.66 7.49 4.77
N PRO A 157 14.90 7.26 3.46
CA PRO A 157 15.30 5.94 2.97
C PRO A 157 16.67 5.46 3.47
N GLU A 158 17.60 6.37 3.81
CA GLU A 158 18.89 5.98 4.38
C GLU A 158 18.74 5.44 5.82
N GLU A 159 17.87 6.05 6.62
CA GLU A 159 17.54 5.52 7.94
C GLU A 159 16.82 4.18 7.86
N ILE A 160 15.91 4.03 6.88
CA ILE A 160 15.23 2.76 6.61
C ILE A 160 16.25 1.67 6.29
N ARG A 161 17.23 1.98 5.45
CA ARG A 161 18.30 1.05 5.09
C ARG A 161 19.07 0.56 6.33
N ASP A 162 19.47 1.47 7.19
CA ASP A 162 20.19 1.13 8.43
C ASP A 162 19.39 0.20 9.33
N LYS A 163 18.07 0.39 9.38
CA LYS A 163 17.16 -0.39 10.24
C LYS A 163 16.74 -1.73 9.64
N LEU A 164 16.55 -1.80 8.32
CA LEU A 164 15.84 -2.90 7.67
C LEU A 164 16.63 -3.68 6.62
N GLU A 165 17.86 -3.32 6.30
CA GLU A 165 18.59 -3.97 5.19
C GLU A 165 18.78 -5.48 5.35
N LYS A 166 18.69 -6.00 6.58
CA LYS A 166 18.79 -7.43 6.86
C LYS A 166 17.43 -8.14 6.94
N LEU A 167 16.34 -7.39 6.85
CA LEU A 167 14.99 -7.89 7.10
C LEU A 167 14.10 -7.90 5.84
N VAL A 168 14.52 -7.22 4.79
CA VAL A 168 13.77 -7.11 3.54
C VAL A 168 14.65 -7.45 2.34
N GLY A 169 14.03 -7.77 1.20
CA GLY A 169 14.76 -8.10 -0.02
C GLY A 169 15.19 -6.88 -0.84
N LEU A 170 14.45 -5.79 -0.74
CA LEU A 170 14.71 -4.56 -1.49
C LEU A 170 14.23 -3.35 -0.73
N ILE A 171 15.03 -2.29 -0.78
CA ILE A 171 14.63 -0.95 -0.36
C ILE A 171 14.76 -0.02 -1.56
N ILE A 172 13.67 0.66 -1.92
CA ILE A 172 13.66 1.63 -3.00
C ILE A 172 13.79 3.02 -2.40
N HIS A 173 14.89 3.70 -2.73
CA HIS A 173 15.11 5.10 -2.42
C HIS A 173 14.43 5.95 -3.48
N GLY A 174 13.35 6.62 -3.13
CA GLY A 174 12.61 7.55 -3.99
C GLY A 174 12.57 8.96 -3.44
N GLY A 175 13.56 9.33 -2.62
CA GLY A 175 13.64 10.64 -1.99
C GLY A 175 13.03 10.68 -0.58
N TYR A 176 13.11 11.83 0.04
CA TYR A 176 12.47 12.10 1.32
C TYR A 176 10.97 12.32 1.11
N LEU A 177 10.15 11.75 1.98
CA LEU A 177 8.70 11.81 1.87
C LEU A 177 8.07 12.56 3.04
N GLY A 178 6.85 13.03 2.84
CA GLY A 178 6.02 13.52 3.93
C GLY A 178 5.55 12.40 4.86
N GLU A 179 5.15 12.75 6.04
CA GLU A 179 4.77 11.80 7.10
C GLU A 179 3.26 11.77 7.39
N GLN A 180 2.48 12.59 6.69
CA GLN A 180 1.03 12.63 6.91
C GLN A 180 0.36 11.33 6.45
N PRO A 181 -0.48 10.71 7.31
CA PRO A 181 -1.19 9.49 6.93
C PRO A 181 -2.26 9.77 5.88
N THR A 182 -2.78 8.70 5.29
CA THR A 182 -3.93 8.81 4.38
C THR A 182 -5.19 9.25 5.11
N THR A 183 -6.10 9.88 4.37
CA THR A 183 -7.50 10.03 4.77
C THR A 183 -8.18 8.67 4.57
N VAL A 184 -8.87 8.18 5.61
CA VAL A 184 -9.53 6.87 5.59
C VAL A 184 -11.02 7.05 5.43
N ILE A 185 -11.57 6.44 4.39
CA ILE A 185 -12.99 6.53 4.03
C ILE A 185 -13.59 5.11 4.09
N ASP A 186 -14.60 4.92 4.92
CA ASP A 186 -15.35 3.66 4.98
C ASP A 186 -16.57 3.74 4.08
N MET A 187 -16.62 2.88 3.08
CA MET A 187 -17.71 2.76 2.11
C MET A 187 -18.25 1.32 2.07
N SER A 188 -18.03 0.56 3.13
CA SER A 188 -18.32 -0.88 3.14
C SER A 188 -19.79 -1.24 3.38
N GLU A 189 -20.56 -0.32 3.97
CA GLU A 189 -21.95 -0.58 4.39
C GLU A 189 -23.00 0.22 3.58
N GLY A 190 -22.62 0.69 2.39
CA GLY A 190 -23.52 1.46 1.52
C GLY A 190 -23.57 2.96 1.80
N GLU A 191 -23.07 3.39 2.93
CA GLU A 191 -22.89 4.80 3.29
C GLU A 191 -21.43 5.16 3.31
N THR A 192 -21.13 6.44 3.18
CA THR A 192 -19.75 6.95 3.18
C THR A 192 -19.47 7.62 4.51
N HIS A 193 -18.41 7.15 5.20
CA HIS A 193 -17.96 7.70 6.47
C HIS A 193 -16.50 8.03 6.45
N VAL A 194 -16.14 9.27 6.80
CA VAL A 194 -14.75 9.67 6.99
C VAL A 194 -14.29 9.19 8.38
N ILE A 195 -13.44 8.16 8.40
CA ILE A 195 -12.95 7.56 9.65
C ILE A 195 -11.77 8.35 10.21
N ARG A 196 -10.92 8.87 9.35
CA ARG A 196 -9.73 9.65 9.73
C ARG A 196 -9.43 10.66 8.64
N VAL A 197 -9.22 11.90 9.03
CA VAL A 197 -8.70 12.94 8.14
C VAL A 197 -7.18 12.90 8.18
N GLY A 198 -6.57 12.78 7.02
CA GLY A 198 -5.12 12.82 6.83
C GLY A 198 -4.77 13.76 5.68
N ASN A 199 -3.85 13.33 4.82
CA ASN A 199 -3.37 14.15 3.71
C ASN A 199 -4.39 14.35 2.56
N GLY A 200 -5.36 13.44 2.42
CA GLY A 200 -6.43 13.58 1.43
C GLY A 200 -7.54 14.52 1.88
N ASP A 201 -8.06 15.34 0.96
CA ASP A 201 -9.20 16.22 1.22
C ASP A 201 -10.45 15.38 1.55
N PRO A 202 -11.06 15.51 2.75
CA PRO A 202 -12.23 14.73 3.11
C PRO A 202 -13.52 15.25 2.47
N SER A 203 -13.56 16.51 2.03
CA SER A 203 -14.79 17.18 1.61
C SER A 203 -15.58 16.47 0.50
N PRO A 204 -14.97 15.78 -0.48
CA PRO A 204 -15.75 15.02 -1.47
C PRO A 204 -16.52 13.84 -0.88
N PHE A 205 -16.21 13.42 0.36
CA PHE A 205 -16.78 12.24 1.02
C PHE A 205 -17.65 12.58 2.24
N GLU A 206 -17.87 13.85 2.53
CA GLU A 206 -18.71 14.34 3.61
C GLU A 206 -20.15 14.60 3.20
#